data_fdebfc7e2e39a9a092ce6fbb2432a10d
#
_entry.id   fdebfc7e2e39a9a092ce6fbb2432a10d
#
_cell.length_a   1.000
_cell.length_b   1.000
_cell.length_c   1.000
_cell.angle_alpha   90.00
_cell.angle_beta   90.00
_cell.angle_gamma   90.00
#
_symmetry.space_group_name_H-M   'P 1'
#
loop_
_entity.id
_entity.type
_entity.pdbx_description
1 polymer ?
#
loop_
_entity_poly.entity_id
_entity_poly.type
_entity_poly.pdbx_seq_one_letter_code
_entity_poly.pdbx_strand_id
1 'polypeptide(L)'
;MSVIDRYLCKAIDAYPYNLEDVIENLEYALSSDNNNAATLCLYGRVYAEQLHDYAMAKTYFQEALAADIHSVTVYPYFIQLSIDFDEDKEAEKLIDFALTVKGIDKPLILSKLI
;
A
#
# COMPACT_ATOMS: atom_id res chain seq x y z
N MET A 1 -19.66 9.98 5.60
CA MET A 1 -18.36 9.29 5.70
C MET A 1 -18.48 8.08 6.61
N SER A 2 -18.00 6.93 6.19
CA SER A 2 -18.06 5.73 7.01
C SER A 2 -17.05 5.81 8.17
N VAL A 3 -17.21 4.91 9.16
CA VAL A 3 -16.27 4.83 10.29
C VAL A 3 -14.84 4.56 9.79
N ILE A 4 -14.69 3.64 8.82
CA ILE A 4 -13.39 3.30 8.28
C ILE A 4 -12.75 4.48 7.56
N ASP A 5 -13.54 5.24 6.79
CA ASP A 5 -13.02 6.42 6.07
C ASP A 5 -12.52 7.47 7.04
N ARG A 6 -13.20 7.67 8.16
CA ARG A 6 -12.80 8.64 9.17
C ARG A 6 -11.46 8.28 9.79
N TYR A 7 -11.27 7.03 10.20
CA TYR A 7 -10.01 6.59 10.80
C TYR A 7 -8.89 6.54 9.78
N LEU A 8 -9.19 6.12 8.56
CA LEU A 8 -8.19 6.13 7.48
C LEU A 8 -7.73 7.55 7.18
N CYS A 9 -8.63 8.52 7.09
CA CYS A 9 -8.26 9.92 6.88
C CYS A 9 -7.38 10.45 8.01
N LYS A 10 -7.67 10.11 9.25
CA LYS A 10 -6.84 10.51 10.39
C LYS A 10 -5.45 9.90 10.31
N ALA A 11 -5.35 8.63 9.88
CA ALA A 11 -4.06 7.98 9.69
C ALA A 11 -3.25 8.65 8.59
N ILE A 12 -3.88 8.95 7.46
CA ILE A 12 -3.24 9.64 6.34
C ILE A 12 -2.73 11.01 6.77
N ASP A 13 -3.54 11.76 7.50
CA ASP A 13 -3.17 13.10 7.97
C ASP A 13 -1.99 13.06 8.95
N ALA A 14 -1.91 12.02 9.78
CA ALA A 14 -0.82 11.84 10.74
C ALA A 14 0.47 11.32 10.08
N TYR A 15 0.36 10.67 8.95
CA TYR A 15 1.50 10.06 8.27
C TYR A 15 2.33 11.11 7.53
N PRO A 16 3.65 11.08 7.60
CA PRO A 16 4.52 10.16 8.36
C PRO A 16 4.99 10.71 9.72
N TYR A 17 4.42 11.80 10.20
CA TYR A 17 4.97 12.59 11.31
C TYR A 17 4.64 12.04 12.69
N ASN A 18 3.49 11.39 12.85
CA ASN A 18 3.07 10.84 14.14
C ASN A 18 2.68 9.38 13.96
N LEU A 19 3.67 8.50 14.08
CA LEU A 19 3.49 7.07 13.83
C LEU A 19 2.53 6.40 14.80
N GLU A 20 2.54 6.82 16.07
CA GLU A 20 1.59 6.29 17.05
C GLU A 20 0.14 6.55 16.62
N ASP A 21 -0.16 7.77 16.21
CA ASP A 21 -1.50 8.12 15.73
C ASP A 21 -1.85 7.38 14.44
N VAL A 22 -0.88 7.22 13.55
CA VAL A 22 -1.08 6.46 12.30
C VAL A 22 -1.51 5.03 12.64
N ILE A 23 -0.74 4.34 13.47
CA ILE A 23 -0.99 2.95 13.81
C ILE A 23 -2.31 2.79 14.55
N GLU A 24 -2.57 3.65 15.54
CA GLU A 24 -3.82 3.62 16.29
C GLU A 24 -5.05 3.75 15.38
N ASN A 25 -5.02 4.74 14.48
CA ASN A 25 -6.14 4.95 13.56
C ASN A 25 -6.27 3.83 12.53
N LEU A 26 -5.16 3.26 12.07
CA LEU A 26 -5.19 2.08 11.18
C LEU A 26 -5.78 0.86 11.89
N GLU A 27 -5.47 0.66 13.16
CA GLU A 27 -6.05 -0.44 13.95
C GLU A 27 -7.57 -0.29 14.06
N TYR A 28 -8.08 0.92 14.32
CA TYR A 28 -9.52 1.19 14.34
C TYR A 28 -10.15 0.94 12.97
N ALA A 29 -9.52 1.41 11.90
CA ALA A 29 -10.04 1.19 10.54
C ALA A 29 -10.09 -0.30 10.22
N LEU A 30 -9.03 -1.05 10.55
CA LEU A 30 -8.95 -2.47 10.28
C LEU A 30 -9.94 -3.28 11.12
N SER A 31 -10.22 -2.84 12.35
CA SER A 31 -11.25 -3.46 13.20
C SER A 31 -12.65 -3.35 12.61
N SER A 32 -12.90 -2.24 11.90
CA SER A 32 -14.20 -2.02 11.25
C SER A 32 -14.34 -2.80 9.96
N ASP A 33 -13.24 -2.94 9.20
CA ASP A 33 -13.21 -3.70 7.96
C ASP A 33 -11.77 -4.18 7.72
N ASN A 34 -11.49 -5.44 8.03
CA ASN A 34 -10.17 -6.02 7.90
C ASN A 34 -9.75 -6.30 6.45
N ASN A 35 -10.60 -5.97 5.49
CA ASN A 35 -10.36 -6.22 4.07
C ASN A 35 -10.39 -4.94 3.23
N ASN A 36 -10.08 -3.80 3.82
CA ASN A 36 -10.01 -2.53 3.11
C ASN A 36 -8.63 -2.34 2.50
N ALA A 37 -8.55 -2.31 1.16
CA ALA A 37 -7.28 -2.23 0.44
C ALA A 37 -6.48 -0.97 0.80
N ALA A 38 -7.13 0.18 0.96
CA ALA A 38 -6.44 1.43 1.29
C ALA A 38 -5.82 1.38 2.68
N THR A 39 -6.52 0.80 3.66
CA THR A 39 -6.00 0.62 5.02
C THR A 39 -4.80 -0.33 5.02
N LEU A 40 -4.93 -1.46 4.35
CA LEU A 40 -3.85 -2.45 4.23
C LEU A 40 -2.64 -1.87 3.50
N CYS A 41 -2.88 -1.07 2.48
CA CYS A 41 -1.80 -0.39 1.74
C CYS A 41 -1.03 0.57 2.65
N LEU A 42 -1.71 1.36 3.47
CA LEU A 42 -1.03 2.29 4.37
C LEU A 42 -0.23 1.53 5.45
N TYR A 43 -0.74 0.40 5.96
CA TYR A 43 0.05 -0.49 6.81
C TYR A 43 1.32 -0.96 6.11
N GLY A 44 1.20 -1.38 4.86
CA GLY A 44 2.37 -1.80 4.06
C GLY A 44 3.39 -0.68 3.96
N ARG A 45 2.93 0.56 3.74
CA ARG A 45 3.82 1.73 3.66
C ARG A 45 4.52 2.01 5.00
N VAL A 46 3.80 1.88 6.12
CA VAL A 46 4.41 2.05 7.44
C VAL A 46 5.58 1.09 7.62
N TYR A 47 5.37 -0.17 7.32
CA TYR A 47 6.44 -1.17 7.46
C TYR A 47 7.56 -0.96 6.45
N ALA A 48 7.24 -0.56 5.22
CA ALA A 48 8.26 -0.33 4.18
C ALA A 48 9.08 0.94 4.45
N GLU A 49 8.42 2.05 4.75
CA GLU A 49 9.02 3.39 4.74
C GLU A 49 9.53 3.80 6.12
N GLN A 50 8.89 3.37 7.19
CA GLN A 50 9.21 3.82 8.55
C GLN A 50 9.92 2.74 9.38
N LEU A 51 9.47 1.51 9.29
CA LEU A 51 10.00 0.41 10.10
C LEU A 51 11.02 -0.46 9.35
N HIS A 52 11.13 -0.28 8.04
CA HIS A 52 12.06 -1.01 7.18
C HIS A 52 11.95 -2.53 7.34
N ASP A 53 10.72 -3.02 7.50
CA ASP A 53 10.42 -4.43 7.62
C ASP A 53 9.81 -4.93 6.29
N TYR A 54 10.67 -5.48 5.43
CA TYR A 54 10.28 -5.95 4.10
C TYR A 54 9.19 -7.03 4.16
N ALA A 55 9.39 -8.02 5.02
CA ALA A 55 8.47 -9.17 5.08
C ALA A 55 7.05 -8.74 5.46
N MET A 56 6.94 -7.87 6.47
CA MET A 56 5.63 -7.37 6.88
C MET A 56 5.02 -6.45 5.85
N ALA A 57 5.82 -5.57 5.24
CA ALA A 57 5.35 -4.69 4.17
C ALA A 57 4.79 -5.50 3.01
N LYS A 58 5.51 -6.52 2.57
CA LYS A 58 5.08 -7.40 1.48
C LYS A 58 3.76 -8.08 1.81
N THR A 59 3.63 -8.60 3.03
CA THR A 59 2.41 -9.26 3.48
C THR A 59 1.20 -8.33 3.38
N TYR A 60 1.33 -7.09 3.87
CA TYR A 60 0.23 -6.13 3.82
C TYR A 60 -0.12 -5.71 2.40
N PHE A 61 0.89 -5.49 1.54
CA PHE A 61 0.60 -5.18 0.14
C PHE A 61 -0.08 -6.35 -0.59
N GLN A 62 0.33 -7.57 -0.31
CA GLN A 62 -0.34 -8.76 -0.87
C GLN A 62 -1.78 -8.87 -0.40
N GLU A 63 -2.04 -8.63 0.88
CA GLU A 63 -3.40 -8.61 1.42
C GLU A 63 -4.24 -7.49 0.80
N ALA A 64 -3.64 -6.32 0.57
CA ALA A 64 -4.33 -5.21 -0.08
C ALA A 64 -4.76 -5.57 -1.51
N LEU A 65 -3.89 -6.22 -2.28
CA LEU A 65 -4.23 -6.68 -3.63
C LEU A 65 -5.22 -7.84 -3.61
N ALA A 66 -5.19 -8.69 -2.59
CA ALA A 66 -6.20 -9.73 -2.43
C ALA A 66 -7.58 -9.13 -2.15
N ALA A 67 -7.62 -8.00 -1.43
CA ALA A 67 -8.86 -7.28 -1.16
C ALA A 67 -9.39 -6.57 -2.41
N ASP A 68 -8.49 -5.95 -3.20
CA ASP A 68 -8.84 -5.25 -4.44
C ASP A 68 -7.65 -5.26 -5.41
N ILE A 69 -7.65 -6.20 -6.32
CA ILE A 69 -6.57 -6.35 -7.31
C ILE A 69 -6.52 -5.19 -8.31
N HIS A 70 -7.58 -4.40 -8.41
CA HIS A 70 -7.64 -3.23 -9.29
C HIS A 70 -7.36 -1.92 -8.55
N SER A 71 -6.88 -1.98 -7.32
CA SER A 71 -6.53 -0.78 -6.55
C SER A 71 -5.34 -0.07 -7.17
N VAL A 72 -5.57 1.12 -7.71
CA VAL A 72 -4.50 1.93 -8.33
C VAL A 72 -3.49 2.44 -7.31
N THR A 73 -3.86 2.46 -6.04
CA THR A 73 -3.02 3.00 -4.96
C THR A 73 -1.89 2.06 -4.57
N VAL A 74 -2.14 0.75 -4.58
CA VAL A 74 -1.20 -0.24 -4.05
C VAL A 74 0.03 -0.44 -4.94
N TYR A 75 -0.17 -0.46 -6.26
CA TYR A 75 0.88 -0.86 -7.21
C TYR A 75 2.15 -0.02 -7.13
N PRO A 76 2.09 1.33 -7.10
CA PRO A 76 3.32 2.12 -7.03
C PRO A 76 4.17 1.77 -5.81
N TYR A 77 3.54 1.58 -4.67
CA TYR A 77 4.25 1.27 -3.42
C TYR A 77 4.80 -0.14 -3.39
N PHE A 78 4.02 -1.12 -3.86
CA PHE A 78 4.45 -2.51 -3.89
C PHE A 78 5.58 -2.72 -4.91
N ILE A 79 5.48 -2.10 -6.07
CA ILE A 79 6.53 -2.15 -7.09
C ILE A 79 7.83 -1.55 -6.52
N GLN A 80 7.73 -0.39 -5.88
CA GLN A 80 8.90 0.25 -5.28
C GLN A 80 9.56 -0.63 -4.22
N LEU A 81 8.76 -1.27 -3.37
CA LEU A 81 9.27 -2.21 -2.37
C LEU A 81 10.04 -3.35 -3.04
N SER A 82 9.48 -3.93 -4.09
CA SER A 82 10.11 -5.04 -4.82
C SER A 82 11.43 -4.62 -5.43
N ILE A 83 11.50 -3.42 -6.02
CA ILE A 83 12.74 -2.88 -6.58
C ILE A 83 13.78 -2.64 -5.48
N ASP A 84 13.38 -2.04 -4.37
CA ASP A 84 14.29 -1.72 -3.27
C ASP A 84 14.94 -2.95 -2.65
N PHE A 85 14.28 -4.10 -2.74
CA PHE A 85 14.79 -5.36 -2.19
C PHE A 85 15.21 -6.37 -3.27
N ASP A 86 15.49 -5.86 -4.48
CA ASP A 86 16.04 -6.65 -5.60
C ASP A 86 15.14 -7.83 -6.03
N GLU A 87 13.85 -7.71 -5.82
CA GLU A 87 12.85 -8.68 -6.27
C GLU A 87 12.40 -8.34 -7.70
N ASP A 88 13.33 -8.39 -8.65
CA ASP A 88 13.13 -7.86 -10.01
C ASP A 88 11.98 -8.58 -10.75
N LYS A 89 11.90 -9.90 -10.60
CA LYS A 89 10.84 -10.68 -11.26
C LYS A 89 9.46 -10.34 -10.72
N GLU A 90 9.36 -10.16 -9.41
CA GLU A 90 8.12 -9.72 -8.78
C GLU A 90 7.73 -8.32 -9.25
N ALA A 91 8.70 -7.41 -9.31
CA ALA A 91 8.48 -6.06 -9.81
C ALA A 91 7.96 -6.07 -11.25
N GLU A 92 8.56 -6.88 -12.12
CA GLU A 92 8.11 -7.01 -13.52
C GLU A 92 6.66 -7.49 -13.61
N LYS A 93 6.30 -8.50 -12.85
CA LYS A 93 4.93 -9.03 -12.84
C LYS A 93 3.94 -7.97 -12.36
N LEU A 94 4.29 -7.24 -11.31
CA LEU A 94 3.44 -6.17 -10.77
C LEU A 94 3.28 -5.04 -11.80
N ILE A 95 4.35 -4.64 -12.47
CA ILE A 95 4.32 -3.60 -13.50
C ILE A 95 3.43 -4.03 -14.65
N ASP A 96 3.62 -5.24 -15.17
CA ASP A 96 2.83 -5.75 -16.30
C ASP A 96 1.34 -5.75 -15.97
N PHE A 97 0.97 -6.21 -14.79
CA PHE A 97 -0.43 -6.22 -14.38
C PHE A 97 -0.94 -4.80 -14.14
N ALA A 98 -0.17 -3.95 -13.45
CA ALA A 98 -0.57 -2.58 -13.14
C ALA A 98 -0.91 -1.79 -14.39
N LEU A 99 -0.17 -1.98 -15.47
CA LEU A 99 -0.42 -1.28 -16.73
C LEU A 99 -1.78 -1.65 -17.36
N THR A 100 -2.40 -2.75 -16.95
CA THR A 100 -3.73 -3.15 -17.41
C THR A 100 -4.86 -2.59 -16.54
N VAL A 101 -4.54 -2.03 -15.37
CA VAL A 101 -5.55 -1.55 -14.43
C VAL A 101 -6.10 -0.20 -14.89
N LYS A 102 -7.43 -0.09 -14.95
CA LYS A 102 -8.10 1.14 -15.36
C LYS A 102 -7.83 2.25 -14.33
N GLY A 103 -7.42 3.41 -14.81
CA GLY A 103 -7.16 4.56 -13.96
C GLY A 103 -5.76 4.61 -13.38
N ILE A 104 -4.91 3.63 -13.68
CA ILE A 104 -3.52 3.63 -13.20
C ILE A 104 -2.74 4.80 -13.82
N ASP A 105 -1.84 5.38 -13.04
CA ASP A 105 -0.90 6.38 -13.52
C ASP A 105 0.23 5.68 -14.30
N LYS A 106 0.03 5.50 -15.60
CA LYS A 106 1.00 4.78 -16.45
C LYS A 106 2.39 5.42 -16.45
N PRO A 107 2.53 6.76 -16.57
CA PRO A 107 3.86 7.35 -16.48
C PRO A 107 4.58 7.04 -15.18
N LEU A 108 3.86 7.06 -14.05
CA LEU A 108 4.44 6.71 -12.76
C LEU A 108 4.91 5.25 -12.73
N ILE A 109 4.09 4.32 -13.19
CA ILE A 109 4.44 2.90 -13.22
C ILE A 109 5.65 2.66 -14.15
N LEU A 110 5.64 3.26 -15.34
CA LEU A 110 6.73 3.11 -16.29
C LEU A 110 8.05 3.70 -15.78
N SER A 111 7.97 4.74 -14.95
CA SER A 111 9.18 5.33 -14.34
C SER A 111 9.91 4.34 -13.44
N LYS A 112 9.24 3.31 -12.93
CA LYS A 112 9.86 2.29 -12.09
C LYS A 112 10.77 1.33 -12.86
N LEU A 113 10.65 1.31 -14.19
CA LEU A 113 11.48 0.45 -15.05
C LEU A 113 12.92 0.93 -15.21
N ILE A 114 13.24 2.15 -14.80
CA ILE A 114 14.56 2.75 -15.00
C ILE A 114 15.52 2.41 -13.88
#